data_908a161f6e5cdc8ae2ab6ddc83d46136
#
_entry.id   908a161f6e5cdc8ae2ab6ddc83d46136
#
_cell.length_a   1.000
_cell.length_b   1.000
_cell.length_c   1.000
_cell.angle_alpha   90.00
_cell.angle_beta   90.00
_cell.angle_gamma   90.00
#
_symmetry.space_group_name_H-M   'P 1'
#
loop_
_entity.id
_entity.type
_entity.pdbx_description
1 polymer ?
#
loop_
_entity_poly.entity_id
_entity_poly.type
_entity_poly.pdbx_seq_one_letter_code
_entity_poly.pdbx_strand_id
1 'polypeptide(L)'
;MTQANATIQPKGLIVSCQALEHEPLHGGDTMAKMAVAAKSVGAVAIRTNGVDDIRRIREAVDLPIIGLIKRDMPGSAVFITPTVDEVTAIVNAGAGIVAMDVTDREGRLDTVRELICCAHRLGAAVMADVSTFEEGVAAEKLGADYVGTTLSGYTPYSPQQEEPDFELVRRLKAALQVPVVAEGRIWTPQQAAEALEAGADVVVVGSAITRPQLIAERFAKAVAAAAGKEAKQ
;
A
#
# COMPACT_ATOMS: atom_id res chain seq x y z
N MET A 1 -20.59 18.08 0.02
CA MET A 1 -19.74 16.88 0.11
C MET A 1 -18.69 17.18 1.16
N THR A 2 -18.65 16.43 2.28
CA THR A 2 -17.57 16.54 3.27
C THR A 2 -16.26 16.14 2.59
N GLN A 3 -15.26 17.02 2.65
CA GLN A 3 -13.92 16.76 2.12
C GLN A 3 -13.39 15.45 2.76
N ALA A 4 -12.97 14.50 1.94
CA ALA A 4 -12.44 13.23 2.44
C ALA A 4 -11.20 13.52 3.32
N ASN A 5 -11.09 12.83 4.47
CA ASN A 5 -9.97 13.02 5.38
C ASN A 5 -8.69 12.50 4.71
N ALA A 6 -7.72 13.40 4.48
CA ALA A 6 -6.44 13.10 3.83
C ALA A 6 -5.27 12.98 4.82
N THR A 7 -5.53 13.16 6.13
CA THR A 7 -4.47 13.12 7.15
C THR A 7 -4.46 11.78 7.86
N ILE A 8 -3.32 11.11 7.88
CA ILE A 8 -3.09 9.85 8.59
C ILE A 8 -2.46 10.16 9.95
N GLN A 9 -3.00 9.57 11.01
CA GLN A 9 -2.40 9.68 12.34
C GLN A 9 -1.04 8.95 12.37
N PRO A 10 0.04 9.63 12.80
CA PRO A 10 1.37 9.02 12.84
C PRO A 10 1.47 7.89 13.88
N LYS A 11 2.45 7.01 13.68
CA LYS A 11 2.77 5.86 14.53
C LYS A 11 1.63 4.83 14.63
N GLY A 12 0.76 4.79 13.62
CA GLY A 12 -0.36 3.87 13.56
C GLY A 12 -0.22 2.77 12.53
N LEU A 13 -1.16 1.81 12.60
CA LEU A 13 -1.32 0.73 11.63
C LEU A 13 -2.34 1.12 10.56
N ILE A 14 -1.94 1.00 9.31
CA ILE A 14 -2.84 1.00 8.15
C ILE A 14 -3.09 -0.45 7.75
N VAL A 15 -4.35 -0.84 7.59
CA VAL A 15 -4.66 -2.17 7.08
C VAL A 15 -4.98 -2.08 5.59
N SER A 16 -4.24 -2.86 4.79
CA SER A 16 -4.46 -2.97 3.35
C SER A 16 -5.52 -4.03 3.06
N CYS A 17 -6.77 -3.57 2.88
CA CYS A 17 -7.94 -4.39 2.55
C CYS A 17 -8.06 -4.51 1.03
N GLN A 18 -7.46 -5.55 0.45
CA GLN A 18 -7.43 -5.78 -0.99
C GLN A 18 -7.61 -7.26 -1.33
N ALA A 19 -8.41 -7.51 -2.36
CA ALA A 19 -8.50 -8.80 -3.02
C ALA A 19 -8.52 -8.57 -4.54
N LEU A 20 -7.66 -9.28 -5.27
CA LEU A 20 -7.64 -9.25 -6.73
C LEU A 20 -8.77 -10.13 -7.30
N GLU A 21 -9.16 -9.92 -8.54
CA GLU A 21 -10.31 -10.61 -9.18
C GLU A 21 -10.26 -12.13 -9.08
N HIS A 22 -9.07 -12.72 -9.12
CA HIS A 22 -8.87 -14.17 -9.00
C HIS A 22 -8.79 -14.68 -7.55
N GLU A 23 -8.83 -13.81 -6.54
CA GLU A 23 -8.69 -14.19 -5.12
C GLU A 23 -10.04 -14.51 -4.49
N PRO A 24 -10.09 -15.48 -3.52
CA PRO A 24 -11.35 -15.99 -2.94
C PRO A 24 -12.23 -14.94 -2.26
N LEU A 25 -11.63 -13.86 -1.77
CA LEU A 25 -12.33 -12.79 -1.06
C LEU A 25 -12.68 -11.59 -1.94
N HIS A 26 -12.52 -11.73 -3.27
CA HIS A 26 -12.86 -10.64 -4.20
C HIS A 26 -14.36 -10.33 -4.22
N GLY A 27 -14.67 -9.04 -4.27
CA GLY A 27 -16.01 -8.51 -4.48
C GLY A 27 -16.95 -8.54 -3.26
N GLY A 28 -18.15 -8.05 -3.47
CA GLY A 28 -19.15 -7.89 -2.43
C GLY A 28 -18.68 -6.94 -1.31
N ASP A 29 -19.11 -7.22 -0.08
CA ASP A 29 -18.80 -6.39 1.09
C ASP A 29 -17.57 -6.90 1.87
N THR A 30 -16.79 -7.80 1.29
CA THR A 30 -15.72 -8.49 2.03
C THR A 30 -14.67 -7.52 2.53
N MET A 31 -14.16 -6.65 1.66
CA MET A 31 -13.14 -5.67 2.05
C MET A 31 -13.70 -4.59 2.99
N ALA A 32 -14.99 -4.23 2.88
CA ALA A 32 -15.64 -3.35 3.83
C ALA A 32 -15.73 -3.98 5.24
N LYS A 33 -16.08 -5.27 5.35
CA LYS A 33 -16.06 -5.99 6.62
C LYS A 33 -14.66 -6.08 7.23
N MET A 34 -13.62 -6.30 6.41
CA MET A 34 -12.22 -6.26 6.86
C MET A 34 -11.84 -4.86 7.38
N ALA A 35 -12.29 -3.79 6.72
CA ALA A 35 -12.05 -2.42 7.16
C ALA A 35 -12.74 -2.11 8.51
N VAL A 36 -13.97 -2.58 8.72
CA VAL A 36 -14.67 -2.48 10.02
C VAL A 36 -13.91 -3.22 11.11
N ALA A 37 -13.44 -4.45 10.84
CA ALA A 37 -12.63 -5.20 11.78
C ALA A 37 -11.31 -4.47 12.11
N ALA A 38 -10.62 -3.93 11.10
CA ALA A 38 -9.41 -3.14 11.29
C ALA A 38 -9.64 -1.89 12.16
N LYS A 39 -10.72 -1.14 11.88
CA LYS A 39 -11.12 0.03 12.67
C LYS A 39 -11.37 -0.34 14.14
N SER A 40 -12.03 -1.46 14.41
CA SER A 40 -12.37 -1.89 15.78
C SER A 40 -11.16 -2.16 16.67
N VAL A 41 -9.99 -2.37 16.08
CA VAL A 41 -8.72 -2.64 16.79
C VAL A 41 -7.72 -1.48 16.66
N GLY A 42 -8.17 -0.32 16.17
CA GLY A 42 -7.38 0.91 16.18
C GLY A 42 -6.54 1.16 14.92
N ALA A 43 -6.88 0.56 13.77
CA ALA A 43 -6.28 0.99 12.52
C ALA A 43 -6.55 2.49 12.26
N VAL A 44 -5.54 3.22 11.79
CA VAL A 44 -5.59 4.67 11.60
C VAL A 44 -6.00 5.09 10.17
N ALA A 45 -5.92 4.17 9.21
CA ALA A 45 -6.38 4.34 7.84
C ALA A 45 -6.60 2.97 7.19
N ILE A 46 -7.29 2.97 6.05
CA ILE A 46 -7.48 1.78 5.21
C ILE A 46 -6.86 2.04 3.84
N ARG A 47 -6.09 1.08 3.33
CA ARG A 47 -5.60 1.08 1.95
C ARG A 47 -6.40 0.05 1.16
N THR A 48 -6.89 0.41 -0.04
CA THR A 48 -7.78 -0.49 -0.81
C THR A 48 -7.66 -0.29 -2.32
N ASN A 49 -7.98 -1.36 -3.07
CA ASN A 49 -7.91 -1.41 -4.53
C ASN A 49 -9.30 -1.44 -5.16
N GLY A 50 -9.52 -0.56 -6.14
CA GLY A 50 -10.72 -0.56 -6.95
C GLY A 50 -11.84 0.35 -6.42
N VAL A 51 -12.58 0.92 -7.36
CA VAL A 51 -13.62 1.93 -7.11
C VAL A 51 -14.74 1.40 -6.22
N ASP A 52 -15.14 0.15 -6.42
CA ASP A 52 -16.26 -0.46 -5.68
C ASP A 52 -15.89 -0.71 -4.21
N ASP A 53 -14.69 -1.23 -3.94
CA ASP A 53 -14.21 -1.42 -2.58
C ASP A 53 -14.01 -0.07 -1.87
N ILE A 54 -13.49 0.96 -2.57
CA ILE A 54 -13.37 2.33 -2.00
C ILE A 54 -14.74 2.85 -1.54
N ARG A 55 -15.77 2.74 -2.38
CA ARG A 55 -17.12 3.20 -2.05
C ARG A 55 -17.71 2.46 -0.84
N ARG A 56 -17.65 1.11 -0.86
CA ARG A 56 -18.16 0.26 0.22
C ARG A 56 -17.44 0.50 1.54
N ILE A 57 -16.11 0.67 1.51
CA ILE A 57 -15.32 0.99 2.68
C ILE A 57 -15.67 2.40 3.19
N ARG A 58 -15.84 3.38 2.29
CA ARG A 58 -16.23 4.75 2.68
C ARG A 58 -17.58 4.80 3.39
N GLU A 59 -18.52 3.95 2.98
CA GLU A 59 -19.82 3.82 3.65
C GLU A 59 -19.74 3.12 5.02
N ALA A 60 -18.77 2.20 5.17
CA ALA A 60 -18.63 1.36 6.36
C ALA A 60 -17.78 1.97 7.48
N VAL A 61 -16.80 2.84 7.15
CA VAL A 61 -15.87 3.43 8.13
C VAL A 61 -15.61 4.91 7.83
N ASP A 62 -15.29 5.67 8.88
CA ASP A 62 -14.94 7.10 8.84
C ASP A 62 -13.42 7.36 8.82
N LEU A 63 -12.61 6.31 8.64
CA LEU A 63 -11.15 6.41 8.54
C LEU A 63 -10.71 7.05 7.22
N PRO A 64 -9.50 7.64 7.16
CA PRO A 64 -8.85 7.98 5.91
C PRO A 64 -8.74 6.76 5.00
N ILE A 65 -9.01 6.94 3.70
CA ILE A 65 -8.90 5.88 2.70
C ILE A 65 -7.79 6.23 1.72
N ILE A 66 -6.83 5.33 1.59
CA ILE A 66 -5.79 5.33 0.56
C ILE A 66 -6.31 4.43 -0.57
N GLY A 67 -6.79 5.05 -1.64
CA GLY A 67 -7.33 4.36 -2.80
C GLY A 67 -6.27 4.15 -3.87
N LEU A 68 -6.38 3.04 -4.59
CA LEU A 68 -5.56 2.75 -5.75
C LEU A 68 -6.34 1.89 -6.77
N ILE A 69 -5.82 1.76 -7.97
CA ILE A 69 -6.30 0.81 -8.96
C ILE A 69 -5.09 0.04 -9.50
N LYS A 70 -5.10 -1.28 -9.32
CA LYS A 70 -4.12 -2.22 -9.87
C LYS A 70 -4.60 -2.70 -11.22
N ARG A 71 -3.78 -2.51 -12.23
CA ARG A 71 -4.10 -2.92 -13.60
C ARG A 71 -2.84 -3.22 -14.40
N ASP A 72 -2.84 -4.35 -15.09
CA ASP A 72 -1.83 -4.62 -16.10
C ASP A 72 -2.09 -3.77 -17.36
N MET A 73 -1.06 -3.06 -17.81
CA MET A 73 -1.11 -2.26 -19.03
C MET A 73 -0.21 -2.88 -20.09
N PRO A 74 -0.73 -3.12 -21.31
CA PRO A 74 0.11 -3.60 -22.41
C PRO A 74 1.31 -2.68 -22.65
N GLY A 75 2.52 -3.23 -22.60
CA GLY A 75 3.76 -2.49 -22.88
C GLY A 75 4.25 -1.62 -21.71
N SER A 76 3.63 -1.68 -20.52
CA SER A 76 4.08 -0.95 -19.33
C SER A 76 4.22 -1.90 -18.15
N ALA A 77 5.26 -1.69 -17.36
CA ALA A 77 5.42 -2.39 -16.07
C ALA A 77 4.79 -1.62 -14.90
N VAL A 78 4.15 -0.47 -15.16
CA VAL A 78 3.42 0.30 -14.14
C VAL A 78 2.14 -0.43 -13.78
N PHE A 79 1.93 -0.70 -12.48
CA PHE A 79 0.84 -1.54 -12.01
C PHE A 79 -0.17 -0.79 -11.12
N ILE A 80 0.25 0.29 -10.44
CA ILE A 80 -0.59 1.00 -9.47
C ILE A 80 -0.95 2.38 -10.01
N THR A 81 -2.23 2.62 -10.24
CA THR A 81 -2.84 3.90 -10.64
C THR A 81 -2.06 4.58 -11.77
N PRO A 82 -2.03 3.99 -12.97
CA PRO A 82 -1.18 4.45 -14.06
C PRO A 82 -1.66 5.72 -14.78
N THR A 83 -2.94 6.13 -14.64
CA THR A 83 -3.54 7.20 -15.47
C THR A 83 -4.33 8.22 -14.66
N VAL A 84 -4.56 9.41 -15.25
CA VAL A 84 -5.38 10.50 -14.70
C VAL A 84 -6.84 10.08 -14.51
N ASP A 85 -7.37 9.23 -15.38
CA ASP A 85 -8.75 8.73 -15.28
C ASP A 85 -8.92 7.89 -14.01
N GLU A 86 -7.92 7.08 -13.67
CA GLU A 86 -7.92 6.27 -12.44
C GLU A 86 -7.80 7.15 -11.20
N VAL A 87 -6.94 8.16 -11.21
CA VAL A 87 -6.87 9.16 -10.12
C VAL A 87 -8.24 9.78 -9.89
N THR A 88 -8.90 10.21 -10.97
CA THR A 88 -10.23 10.81 -10.92
C THR A 88 -11.28 9.84 -10.37
N ALA A 89 -11.26 8.59 -10.83
CA ALA A 89 -12.19 7.56 -10.38
C ALA A 89 -12.04 7.23 -8.89
N ILE A 90 -10.79 7.15 -8.40
CA ILE A 90 -10.45 6.89 -6.99
C ILE A 90 -10.98 8.01 -6.08
N VAL A 91 -10.72 9.27 -6.44
CA VAL A 91 -11.16 10.42 -5.65
C VAL A 91 -12.70 10.53 -5.66
N ASN A 92 -13.33 10.34 -6.81
CA ASN A 92 -14.80 10.35 -6.93
C ASN A 92 -15.46 9.18 -6.17
N ALA A 93 -14.75 8.09 -5.93
CA ALA A 93 -15.22 6.98 -5.11
C ALA A 93 -15.15 7.28 -3.60
N GLY A 94 -14.44 8.36 -3.18
CA GLY A 94 -14.38 8.82 -1.79
C GLY A 94 -13.05 8.60 -1.09
N ALA A 95 -11.97 8.23 -1.80
CA ALA A 95 -10.64 8.20 -1.24
C ALA A 95 -10.11 9.63 -1.05
N GLY A 96 -9.52 9.91 0.12
CA GLY A 96 -8.86 11.17 0.41
C GLY A 96 -7.36 11.16 0.06
N ILE A 97 -6.81 9.98 -0.20
CA ILE A 97 -5.40 9.78 -0.56
C ILE A 97 -5.37 8.84 -1.76
N VAL A 98 -4.59 9.18 -2.78
CA VAL A 98 -4.37 8.35 -3.96
C VAL A 98 -2.98 7.73 -3.89
N ALA A 99 -2.88 6.40 -3.88
CA ALA A 99 -1.60 5.73 -4.03
C ALA A 99 -1.29 5.48 -5.51
N MET A 100 -0.04 5.71 -5.91
CA MET A 100 0.41 5.54 -7.29
C MET A 100 1.86 5.04 -7.36
N ASP A 101 2.16 4.28 -8.40
CA ASP A 101 3.50 3.79 -8.73
C ASP A 101 4.41 4.94 -9.17
N VAL A 102 5.49 5.17 -8.43
CA VAL A 102 6.51 6.21 -8.71
C VAL A 102 7.89 5.55 -8.88
N THR A 103 7.91 4.41 -9.55
CA THR A 103 9.16 3.72 -9.86
C THR A 103 9.85 4.33 -11.08
N ASP A 104 11.20 4.22 -11.13
CA ASP A 104 12.01 4.79 -12.22
C ASP A 104 11.86 3.97 -13.51
N ARG A 105 10.97 4.46 -14.37
CA ARG A 105 10.71 3.92 -15.71
C ARG A 105 10.80 5.05 -16.74
N GLU A 106 11.15 4.72 -17.98
CA GLU A 106 11.32 5.70 -19.05
C GLU A 106 10.08 6.62 -19.21
N GLY A 107 10.27 7.95 -19.10
CA GLY A 107 9.22 8.96 -19.16
C GLY A 107 8.24 8.98 -17.98
N ARG A 108 8.39 8.11 -16.98
CA ARG A 108 7.42 7.94 -15.89
C ARG A 108 7.27 9.18 -15.01
N LEU A 109 8.37 9.89 -14.73
CA LEU A 109 8.35 11.06 -13.84
C LEU A 109 7.47 12.19 -14.36
N ASP A 110 7.40 12.41 -15.67
CA ASP A 110 6.49 13.42 -16.24
C ASP A 110 5.02 13.01 -16.07
N THR A 111 4.69 11.76 -16.33
CA THR A 111 3.34 11.22 -16.06
C THR A 111 2.99 11.33 -14.57
N VAL A 112 3.90 10.96 -13.66
CA VAL A 112 3.69 11.08 -12.21
C VAL A 112 3.38 12.51 -11.80
N ARG A 113 4.08 13.50 -12.36
CA ARG A 113 3.79 14.93 -12.11
C ARG A 113 2.34 15.28 -12.46
N GLU A 114 1.86 14.81 -13.63
CA GLU A 114 0.47 15.03 -14.05
C GLU A 114 -0.53 14.37 -13.10
N LEU A 115 -0.25 13.14 -12.65
CA LEU A 115 -1.11 12.40 -11.71
C LEU A 115 -1.19 13.12 -10.35
N ILE A 116 -0.04 13.55 -9.80
CA ILE A 116 0.02 14.32 -8.54
C ILE A 116 -0.77 15.63 -8.67
N CYS A 117 -0.54 16.40 -9.74
CA CYS A 117 -1.27 17.63 -10.00
C CYS A 117 -2.79 17.37 -10.13
N CYS A 118 -3.18 16.27 -10.74
CA CYS A 118 -4.60 15.89 -10.86
C CYS A 118 -5.20 15.58 -9.48
N ALA A 119 -4.55 14.74 -8.67
CA ALA A 119 -5.02 14.39 -7.32
C ALA A 119 -5.18 15.64 -6.44
N HIS A 120 -4.19 16.52 -6.42
CA HIS A 120 -4.23 17.77 -5.64
C HIS A 120 -5.34 18.71 -6.10
N ARG A 121 -5.58 18.86 -7.42
CA ARG A 121 -6.71 19.66 -7.94
C ARG A 121 -8.06 19.12 -7.50
N LEU A 122 -8.16 17.80 -7.31
CA LEU A 122 -9.37 17.14 -6.82
C LEU A 122 -9.47 17.15 -5.28
N GLY A 123 -8.47 17.72 -4.58
CA GLY A 123 -8.43 17.84 -3.12
C GLY A 123 -7.99 16.57 -2.39
N ALA A 124 -7.35 15.64 -3.09
CA ALA A 124 -6.77 14.42 -2.52
C ALA A 124 -5.26 14.56 -2.31
N ALA A 125 -4.73 13.97 -1.25
CA ALA A 125 -3.31 13.79 -1.05
C ALA A 125 -2.77 12.62 -1.89
N VAL A 126 -1.45 12.54 -2.03
CA VAL A 126 -0.77 11.50 -2.81
C VAL A 126 0.19 10.70 -1.96
N MET A 127 0.08 9.36 -2.03
CA MET A 127 1.06 8.40 -1.52
C MET A 127 1.84 7.82 -2.69
N ALA A 128 3.14 8.11 -2.75
CA ALA A 128 4.04 7.57 -3.77
C ALA A 128 4.56 6.20 -3.36
N ASP A 129 4.23 5.17 -4.13
CA ASP A 129 4.76 3.82 -3.96
C ASP A 129 6.11 3.72 -4.71
N VAL A 130 7.21 3.56 -3.96
CA VAL A 130 8.56 3.53 -4.48
C VAL A 130 9.28 2.21 -4.20
N SER A 131 10.33 1.93 -4.97
CA SER A 131 11.17 0.76 -4.81
C SER A 131 12.61 1.10 -4.39
N THR A 132 13.03 2.35 -4.57
CA THR A 132 14.39 2.82 -4.26
C THR A 132 14.39 4.15 -3.51
N PHE A 133 15.54 4.49 -2.95
CA PHE A 133 15.75 5.77 -2.28
C PHE A 133 15.63 6.96 -3.24
N GLU A 134 16.19 6.83 -4.42
CA GLU A 134 16.22 7.87 -5.45
C GLU A 134 14.81 8.20 -5.94
N GLU A 135 13.96 7.18 -6.09
CA GLU A 135 12.54 7.34 -6.40
C GLU A 135 11.78 8.09 -5.30
N GLY A 136 12.07 7.78 -4.02
CA GLY A 136 11.48 8.50 -2.90
C GLY A 136 11.82 9.98 -2.87
N VAL A 137 13.09 10.33 -3.12
CA VAL A 137 13.54 11.71 -3.23
C VAL A 137 12.90 12.43 -4.44
N ALA A 138 12.75 11.72 -5.56
CA ALA A 138 12.07 12.26 -6.73
C ALA A 138 10.57 12.49 -6.47
N ALA A 139 9.90 11.55 -5.79
CA ALA A 139 8.49 11.65 -5.42
C ALA A 139 8.19 12.89 -4.56
N GLU A 140 8.98 13.13 -3.51
CA GLU A 140 8.84 14.33 -2.68
C GLU A 140 9.02 15.62 -3.50
N LYS A 141 10.03 15.69 -4.37
CA LYS A 141 10.26 16.85 -5.25
C LYS A 141 9.11 17.08 -6.24
N LEU A 142 8.40 16.03 -6.63
CA LEU A 142 7.22 16.11 -7.49
C LEU A 142 5.97 16.52 -6.73
N GLY A 143 6.00 16.52 -5.39
CA GLY A 143 4.92 16.97 -4.52
C GLY A 143 4.10 15.87 -3.90
N ALA A 144 4.63 14.63 -3.79
CA ALA A 144 3.98 13.57 -3.02
C ALA A 144 3.86 13.96 -1.54
N ASP A 145 2.72 13.65 -0.91
CA ASP A 145 2.43 13.95 0.50
C ASP A 145 2.90 12.83 1.44
N TYR A 146 3.05 11.61 0.91
CA TYR A 146 3.55 10.42 1.60
C TYR A 146 4.46 9.62 0.66
N VAL A 147 5.49 8.97 1.19
CA VAL A 147 6.35 8.05 0.43
C VAL A 147 6.33 6.67 1.08
N GLY A 148 5.92 5.64 0.32
CA GLY A 148 5.78 4.27 0.77
C GLY A 148 6.78 3.32 0.11
N THR A 149 7.38 2.40 0.89
CA THR A 149 8.35 1.40 0.41
C THR A 149 7.70 0.21 -0.32
N THR A 150 6.45 0.37 -0.74
CA THR A 150 5.54 -0.65 -1.28
C THR A 150 6.16 -1.52 -2.36
N LEU A 151 6.92 -0.91 -3.27
CA LEU A 151 7.48 -1.56 -4.46
C LEU A 151 8.93 -2.03 -4.31
N SER A 152 9.57 -1.85 -3.14
CA SER A 152 10.87 -2.46 -2.86
C SER A 152 10.78 -3.99 -2.99
N GLY A 153 11.66 -4.59 -3.80
CA GLY A 153 11.65 -6.00 -4.15
C GLY A 153 10.68 -6.41 -5.26
N TYR A 154 9.91 -5.47 -5.81
CA TYR A 154 8.99 -5.70 -6.93
C TYR A 154 9.45 -5.05 -8.24
N THR A 155 10.62 -4.42 -8.25
CA THR A 155 11.31 -3.97 -9.47
C THR A 155 12.61 -4.75 -9.65
N PRO A 156 13.08 -4.97 -10.88
CA PRO A 156 14.28 -5.80 -11.12
C PRO A 156 15.57 -5.16 -10.59
N TYR A 157 15.55 -3.87 -10.28
CA TYR A 157 16.70 -3.10 -9.80
C TYR A 157 16.64 -2.77 -8.30
N SER A 158 15.55 -3.10 -7.60
CA SER A 158 15.47 -2.99 -6.14
C SER A 158 15.93 -4.29 -5.45
N PRO A 159 16.34 -4.24 -4.16
CA PRO A 159 16.81 -5.42 -3.45
C PRO A 159 15.78 -6.56 -3.42
N GLN A 160 16.16 -7.73 -3.93
CA GLN A 160 15.32 -8.93 -3.93
C GLN A 160 15.55 -9.69 -2.62
N GLN A 161 14.70 -9.43 -1.62
CA GLN A 161 14.79 -10.02 -0.28
C GLN A 161 13.42 -10.48 0.23
N GLU A 162 13.38 -11.45 1.14
CA GLU A 162 12.15 -11.96 1.75
C GLU A 162 11.63 -11.06 2.88
N GLU A 163 12.53 -10.37 3.57
CA GLU A 163 12.24 -9.49 4.70
C GLU A 163 11.81 -8.08 4.23
N PRO A 164 11.10 -7.31 5.08
CA PRO A 164 10.82 -5.90 4.81
C PRO A 164 12.11 -5.09 4.61
N ASP A 165 12.05 -4.06 3.78
CA ASP A 165 13.21 -3.22 3.49
C ASP A 165 13.35 -2.08 4.53
N PHE A 166 13.79 -2.45 5.74
CA PHE A 166 14.02 -1.47 6.82
C PHE A 166 15.16 -0.50 6.50
N GLU A 167 16.11 -0.88 5.64
CA GLU A 167 17.20 0.01 5.27
C GLU A 167 16.68 1.14 4.37
N LEU A 168 15.79 0.83 3.42
CA LEU A 168 15.13 1.84 2.62
C LEU A 168 14.32 2.80 3.50
N VAL A 169 13.58 2.28 4.50
CA VAL A 169 12.84 3.10 5.47
C VAL A 169 13.76 4.08 6.19
N ARG A 170 14.91 3.61 6.73
CA ARG A 170 15.88 4.49 7.45
C ARG A 170 16.43 5.58 6.54
N ARG A 171 16.83 5.22 5.33
CA ARG A 171 17.39 6.17 4.35
C ARG A 171 16.38 7.23 3.93
N LEU A 172 15.16 6.83 3.63
CA LEU A 172 14.07 7.75 3.28
C LEU A 172 13.76 8.68 4.46
N LYS A 173 13.63 8.14 5.67
CA LYS A 173 13.32 8.94 6.86
C LYS A 173 14.40 9.96 7.20
N ALA A 174 15.66 9.64 6.93
CA ALA A 174 16.78 10.57 7.15
C ALA A 174 16.82 11.73 6.14
N ALA A 175 16.22 11.55 4.96
CA ALA A 175 16.33 12.50 3.85
C ALA A 175 15.05 13.30 3.56
N LEU A 176 13.87 12.70 3.77
CA LEU A 176 12.59 13.28 3.39
C LEU A 176 11.97 14.09 4.54
N GLN A 177 11.19 15.11 4.18
CA GLN A 177 10.35 15.88 5.10
C GLN A 177 8.93 15.32 5.17
N VAL A 178 8.46 14.67 4.09
CA VAL A 178 7.16 14.02 4.07
C VAL A 178 7.17 12.72 4.88
N PRO A 179 6.03 12.30 5.42
CA PRO A 179 5.92 11.03 6.15
C PRO A 179 6.33 9.82 5.31
N VAL A 180 7.14 8.93 5.92
CA VAL A 180 7.58 7.67 5.35
C VAL A 180 6.67 6.54 5.84
N VAL A 181 6.12 5.79 4.89
CA VAL A 181 5.22 4.67 5.12
C VAL A 181 5.95 3.35 4.84
N ALA A 182 6.12 2.51 5.86
CA ALA A 182 6.68 1.18 5.65
C ALA A 182 5.58 0.23 5.14
N GLU A 183 5.75 -0.27 3.94
CA GLU A 183 4.87 -1.28 3.32
C GLU A 183 5.69 -2.30 2.55
N GLY A 184 5.23 -3.53 2.56
CA GLY A 184 5.82 -4.64 1.80
C GLY A 184 6.46 -5.70 2.69
N ARG A 185 6.06 -6.97 2.50
CA ARG A 185 6.63 -8.17 3.16
C ARG A 185 6.57 -8.18 4.69
N ILE A 186 5.70 -7.37 5.30
CA ILE A 186 5.46 -7.38 6.75
C ILE A 186 4.48 -8.50 7.07
N TRP A 187 4.96 -9.56 7.73
CA TRP A 187 4.20 -10.77 8.04
C TRP A 187 4.00 -11.01 9.53
N THR A 188 4.75 -10.33 10.38
CA THR A 188 4.67 -10.51 11.83
C THR A 188 4.47 -9.18 12.55
N PRO A 189 3.85 -9.20 13.76
CA PRO A 189 3.75 -7.99 14.58
C PRO A 189 5.12 -7.39 14.92
N GLN A 190 6.14 -8.23 15.09
CA GLN A 190 7.52 -7.79 15.35
C GLN A 190 8.06 -6.96 14.19
N GLN A 191 7.91 -7.43 12.94
CA GLN A 191 8.34 -6.67 11.75
C GLN A 191 7.62 -5.32 11.64
N ALA A 192 6.33 -5.25 12.05
CA ALA A 192 5.60 -3.99 12.07
C ALA A 192 6.16 -3.02 13.14
N ALA A 193 6.55 -3.52 14.32
CA ALA A 193 7.22 -2.72 15.34
C ALA A 193 8.62 -2.27 14.88
N GLU A 194 9.42 -3.16 14.31
CA GLU A 194 10.75 -2.87 13.75
C GLU A 194 10.70 -1.81 12.64
N ALA A 195 9.63 -1.78 11.84
CA ALA A 195 9.43 -0.74 10.84
C ALA A 195 9.30 0.66 11.47
N LEU A 196 8.57 0.78 12.60
CA LEU A 196 8.48 2.03 13.36
C LEU A 196 9.81 2.41 14.02
N GLU A 197 10.56 1.42 14.53
CA GLU A 197 11.91 1.61 15.08
C GLU A 197 12.91 2.04 14.01
N ALA A 198 12.76 1.53 12.78
CA ALA A 198 13.54 1.96 11.63
C ALA A 198 13.23 3.41 11.19
N GLY A 199 12.20 4.04 11.76
CA GLY A 199 11.86 5.44 11.54
C GLY A 199 10.60 5.67 10.71
N ALA A 200 9.86 4.64 10.32
CA ALA A 200 8.60 4.83 9.61
C ALA A 200 7.63 5.69 10.44
N ASP A 201 6.89 6.55 9.77
CA ASP A 201 5.83 7.35 10.41
C ASP A 201 4.55 6.53 10.57
N VAL A 202 4.28 5.60 9.66
CA VAL A 202 3.15 4.65 9.71
C VAL A 202 3.56 3.34 9.04
N VAL A 203 2.81 2.28 9.36
CA VAL A 203 3.06 0.93 8.81
C VAL A 203 1.81 0.41 8.12
N VAL A 204 1.96 -0.14 6.92
CA VAL A 204 0.89 -0.82 6.18
C VAL A 204 1.11 -2.32 6.22
N VAL A 205 0.08 -3.04 6.65
CA VAL A 205 0.05 -4.51 6.62
C VAL A 205 -1.14 -4.97 5.78
N GLY A 206 -0.87 -5.80 4.79
CA GLY A 206 -1.89 -6.33 3.87
C GLY A 206 -2.05 -7.84 4.02
N SER A 207 -1.26 -8.62 3.29
CA SER A 207 -1.41 -10.07 3.11
C SER A 207 -1.44 -10.85 4.43
N ALA A 208 -0.71 -10.40 5.45
CA ALA A 208 -0.69 -11.03 6.78
C ALA A 208 -1.99 -10.83 7.57
N ILE A 209 -2.90 -9.95 7.13
CA ILE A 209 -4.18 -9.69 7.81
C ILE A 209 -5.37 -10.05 6.93
N THR A 210 -5.36 -9.66 5.65
CA THR A 210 -6.55 -9.64 4.79
C THR A 210 -6.56 -10.71 3.70
N ARG A 211 -5.50 -11.53 3.59
CA ARG A 211 -5.40 -12.64 2.63
C ARG A 211 -5.28 -13.98 3.32
N PRO A 212 -6.39 -14.55 3.86
CA PRO A 212 -6.36 -15.80 4.64
C PRO A 212 -5.78 -16.97 3.85
N GLN A 213 -5.93 -17.02 2.53
CA GLN A 213 -5.32 -18.05 1.68
C GLN A 213 -3.79 -18.04 1.77
N LEU A 214 -3.14 -16.86 1.79
CA LEU A 214 -1.68 -16.75 1.92
C LEU A 214 -1.22 -17.04 3.36
N ILE A 215 -2.03 -16.68 4.35
CA ILE A 215 -1.75 -17.00 5.75
C ILE A 215 -1.82 -18.51 5.93
N ALA A 216 -2.92 -19.18 5.49
CA ALA A 216 -3.10 -20.62 5.57
C ALA A 216 -2.01 -21.39 4.82
N GLU A 217 -1.56 -20.90 3.65
CA GLU A 217 -0.46 -21.51 2.90
C GLU A 217 0.84 -21.60 3.73
N ARG A 218 1.18 -20.53 4.48
CA ARG A 218 2.36 -20.52 5.35
C ARG A 218 2.28 -21.60 6.43
N PHE A 219 1.11 -21.74 7.07
CA PHE A 219 0.89 -22.81 8.05
C PHE A 219 0.94 -24.21 7.40
N ALA A 220 0.30 -24.39 6.27
CA ALA A 220 0.31 -25.68 5.56
C ALA A 220 1.71 -26.12 5.16
N LYS A 221 2.53 -25.19 4.63
CA LYS A 221 3.95 -25.44 4.30
C LYS A 221 4.76 -25.85 5.54
N ALA A 222 4.58 -25.16 6.66
CA ALA A 222 5.28 -25.47 7.90
C ALA A 222 4.91 -26.86 8.45
N VAL A 223 3.62 -27.19 8.46
CA VAL A 223 3.12 -28.52 8.89
C VAL A 223 3.65 -29.63 7.99
N ALA A 224 3.59 -29.45 6.65
CA ALA A 224 4.11 -30.43 5.71
C ALA A 224 5.62 -30.66 5.85
N ALA A 225 6.40 -29.59 6.08
CA ALA A 225 7.82 -29.69 6.32
C ALA A 225 8.17 -30.45 7.61
N ALA A 226 7.38 -30.28 8.66
CA ALA A 226 7.54 -31.04 9.93
C ALA A 226 7.20 -32.53 9.75
N ALA A 227 6.05 -32.84 9.10
CA ALA A 227 5.66 -34.21 8.80
C ALA A 227 6.67 -34.98 7.91
N GLY A 228 7.27 -34.29 6.93
CA GLY A 228 8.30 -34.88 6.07
C GLY A 228 9.64 -35.15 6.76
N LYS A 229 9.93 -34.52 7.91
CA LYS A 229 11.11 -34.79 8.74
C LYS A 229 10.95 -36.04 9.62
N GLU A 230 9.72 -36.31 10.11
CA GLU A 230 9.42 -37.51 10.89
C GLU A 230 9.48 -38.80 10.05
N ALA A 231 9.16 -38.71 8.74
CA ALA A 231 9.21 -39.87 7.84
C ALA A 231 10.65 -40.28 7.39
N LYS A 232 11.67 -39.52 7.78
CA LYS A 232 13.11 -39.76 7.44
C LYS A 232 13.97 -40.17 8.64
N GLN A 233 13.40 -40.35 9.83
CA GLN A 233 13.99 -40.93 11.02
C GLN A 233 13.56 -42.40 11.20
#